data_259b5ba42afbf80c61c864a2d4d05b3c
#
_entry.id   259b5ba42afbf80c61c864a2d4d05b3c
#
_cell.length_a   1.000
_cell.length_b   1.000
_cell.length_c   1.000
_cell.angle_alpha   90.00
_cell.angle_beta   90.00
_cell.angle_gamma   90.00
#
_symmetry.space_group_name_H-M   'P 1'
#
loop_
_entity.id
_entity.type
_entity.pdbx_description
1 polymer ?
#
loop_
_entity_poly.entity_id
_entity_poly.type
_entity_poly.pdbx_seq_one_letter_code
_entity_poly.pdbx_strand_id
1 'polypeptide(L)'
;MSARGQRMAERARALVGTRFRPQGRDPRFGLDCVGTAAAAAGVPADQVRRDYSLRGQRRAEIEEGLCDLGCRPVPERRVRTGDLVLCRVGPAQFHLAVLTGTGFVHADAGLRLVVERPLPLPWPILSVWRVADDGGAD
;
A
#
# COMPACT_ATOMS: atom_id res chain seq x y z
N MET A 1 11.93 8.37 12.89
CA MET A 1 10.92 8.34 11.81
C MET A 1 11.36 9.26 10.70
N SER A 2 11.34 8.79 9.47
CA SER A 2 11.78 9.60 8.34
C SER A 2 10.70 10.58 7.88
N ALA A 3 11.13 11.68 7.27
CA ALA A 3 10.20 12.64 6.69
C ALA A 3 9.35 12.01 5.59
N ARG A 4 9.97 11.13 4.77
CA ARG A 4 9.25 10.42 3.72
C ARG A 4 8.19 9.49 4.30
N GLY A 5 8.54 8.71 5.33
CA GLY A 5 7.60 7.80 5.96
C GLY A 5 6.42 8.55 6.55
N GLN A 6 6.66 9.70 7.14
CA GLN A 6 5.60 10.53 7.68
C GLN A 6 4.69 11.07 6.57
N ARG A 7 5.26 11.51 5.45
CA ARG A 7 4.45 11.96 4.30
C ARG A 7 3.60 10.82 3.73
N MET A 8 4.17 9.61 3.65
CA MET A 8 3.42 8.43 3.22
C MET A 8 2.22 8.20 4.13
N ALA A 9 2.43 8.20 5.44
CA ALA A 9 1.37 7.98 6.42
C ALA A 9 0.30 9.06 6.34
N GLU A 10 0.70 10.32 6.20
CA GLU A 10 -0.24 11.44 6.09
C GLU A 10 -1.08 11.34 4.82
N ARG A 11 -0.45 11.03 3.68
CA ARG A 11 -1.19 10.86 2.44
C ARG A 11 -2.13 9.67 2.50
N ALA A 12 -1.70 8.57 3.14
CA ALA A 12 -2.56 7.40 3.32
C ALA A 12 -3.79 7.75 4.17
N ARG A 13 -3.58 8.47 5.27
CA ARG A 13 -4.69 8.89 6.13
C ARG A 13 -5.66 9.82 5.41
N ALA A 14 -5.16 10.67 4.52
CA ALA A 14 -6.01 11.55 3.74
C ALA A 14 -6.91 10.78 2.77
N LEU A 15 -6.59 9.53 2.47
CA LEU A 15 -7.40 8.68 1.59
C LEU A 15 -8.53 7.96 2.34
N VAL A 16 -8.52 7.96 3.66
CA VAL A 16 -9.57 7.29 4.46
C VAL A 16 -10.93 7.85 4.08
N GLY A 17 -11.88 6.95 3.83
CA GLY A 17 -13.21 7.32 3.35
C GLY A 17 -13.36 7.30 1.83
N THR A 18 -12.26 7.17 1.09
CA THR A 18 -12.32 7.02 -0.36
C THR A 18 -13.02 5.71 -0.72
N ARG A 19 -13.88 5.76 -1.75
CA ARG A 19 -14.61 4.58 -2.20
C ARG A 19 -13.66 3.50 -2.70
N PHE A 20 -13.96 2.24 -2.38
CA PHE A 20 -13.27 1.10 -2.96
C PHE A 20 -13.75 0.89 -4.40
N ARG A 21 -12.81 0.63 -5.29
CA ARG A 21 -13.11 0.26 -6.67
C ARG A 21 -12.07 -0.74 -7.17
N PRO A 22 -12.47 -1.93 -7.66
CA PRO A 22 -11.51 -2.88 -8.22
C PRO A 22 -10.66 -2.22 -9.30
N GLN A 23 -9.34 -2.38 -9.20
CA GLN A 23 -8.37 -1.76 -10.10
C GLN A 23 -8.45 -0.24 -10.16
N GLY A 24 -9.04 0.39 -9.13
CA GLY A 24 -9.12 1.84 -9.04
C GLY A 24 -7.78 2.46 -8.72
N ARG A 25 -7.44 3.53 -9.43
CA ARG A 25 -6.15 4.21 -9.30
C ARG A 25 -6.28 5.70 -8.98
N ASP A 26 -7.46 6.26 -9.14
CA ASP A 26 -7.71 7.70 -8.95
C ASP A 26 -8.65 7.89 -7.75
N PRO A 27 -8.22 8.64 -6.71
CA PRO A 27 -9.06 8.84 -5.52
C PRO A 27 -10.43 9.44 -5.82
N ARG A 28 -10.56 10.18 -6.91
CA ARG A 28 -11.86 10.78 -7.30
C ARG A 28 -12.89 9.74 -7.67
N PHE A 29 -12.46 8.57 -8.13
CA PHE A 29 -13.37 7.53 -8.64
C PHE A 29 -13.33 6.26 -7.80
N GLY A 30 -12.32 6.09 -6.97
CA GLY A 30 -12.17 4.94 -6.10
C GLY A 30 -10.82 4.26 -6.25
N LEU A 31 -10.43 3.52 -5.20
CA LEU A 31 -9.10 2.90 -5.10
C LEU A 31 -9.25 1.45 -4.63
N ASP A 32 -8.36 0.59 -5.13
CA ASP A 32 -8.11 -0.71 -4.51
C ASP A 32 -6.81 -0.62 -3.67
N CYS A 33 -6.27 -1.75 -3.21
CA CYS A 33 -5.07 -1.71 -2.37
C CYS A 33 -3.84 -1.21 -3.12
N VAL A 34 -3.72 -1.53 -4.42
CA VAL A 34 -2.62 -1.04 -5.24
C VAL A 34 -2.75 0.48 -5.45
N GLY A 35 -3.95 0.93 -5.79
CA GLY A 35 -4.22 2.36 -5.96
C GLY A 35 -4.00 3.15 -4.69
N THR A 36 -4.39 2.60 -3.54
CA THR A 36 -4.18 3.24 -2.24
C THR A 36 -2.69 3.39 -1.95
N ALA A 37 -1.91 2.33 -2.16
CA ALA A 37 -0.46 2.38 -1.94
C ALA A 37 0.21 3.38 -2.87
N ALA A 38 -0.17 3.38 -4.14
CA ALA A 38 0.40 4.29 -5.14
C ALA A 38 0.04 5.75 -4.83
N ALA A 39 -1.20 6.01 -4.44
CA ALA A 39 -1.63 7.36 -4.08
C ALA A 39 -0.89 7.86 -2.84
N ALA A 40 -0.70 7.00 -1.84
CA ALA A 40 0.09 7.34 -0.66
C ALA A 40 1.54 7.65 -1.02
N ALA A 41 2.08 6.97 -2.02
CA ALA A 41 3.44 7.21 -2.50
C ALA A 41 3.54 8.45 -3.39
N GLY A 42 2.41 9.10 -3.71
CA GLY A 42 2.41 10.28 -4.56
C GLY A 42 2.55 9.97 -6.04
N VAL A 43 2.29 8.73 -6.45
CA VAL A 43 2.37 8.34 -7.86
C VAL A 43 1.08 8.78 -8.56
N PRO A 44 1.18 9.54 -9.68
CA PRO A 44 -0.02 9.94 -10.41
C PRO A 44 -0.81 8.73 -10.92
N ALA A 45 -2.15 8.87 -10.93
CA ALA A 45 -3.04 7.77 -11.28
C ALA A 45 -2.77 7.20 -12.68
N ASP A 46 -2.40 8.06 -13.62
CA ASP A 46 -2.15 7.65 -15.00
C ASP A 46 -0.82 6.91 -15.17
N GLN A 47 0.01 6.85 -14.13
CA GLN A 47 1.28 6.13 -14.15
C GLN A 47 1.18 4.76 -13.47
N VAL A 48 0.01 4.38 -12.99
CA VAL A 48 -0.21 3.11 -12.31
C VAL A 48 -1.03 2.20 -13.21
N ARG A 49 -0.52 0.99 -13.45
CA ARG A 49 -1.21 0.03 -14.31
C ARG A 49 -2.58 -0.31 -13.76
N ARG A 50 -3.57 -0.39 -14.64
CA ARG A 50 -4.94 -0.74 -14.26
C ARG A 50 -5.28 -2.21 -14.47
N ASP A 51 -4.47 -2.92 -15.24
CA ASP A 51 -4.66 -4.33 -15.52
C ASP A 51 -3.99 -5.22 -14.47
N TYR A 52 -3.57 -4.63 -13.35
CA TYR A 52 -2.82 -5.30 -12.30
C TYR A 52 -3.69 -5.46 -11.07
N SER A 53 -3.81 -6.69 -10.60
CA SER A 53 -4.60 -7.03 -9.43
C SER A 53 -3.78 -7.96 -8.53
N LEU A 54 -4.01 -7.93 -7.22
CA LEU A 54 -3.31 -8.82 -6.29
C LEU A 54 -4.03 -10.15 -6.10
N ARG A 55 -5.06 -10.41 -6.90
CA ARG A 55 -5.79 -11.67 -6.86
C ARG A 55 -5.32 -12.56 -8.01
N GLY A 56 -5.00 -13.81 -7.70
CA GLY A 56 -4.61 -14.79 -8.71
C GLY A 56 -3.19 -14.64 -9.24
N GLN A 57 -2.40 -13.72 -8.71
CA GLN A 57 -1.02 -13.54 -9.12
C GLN A 57 -0.07 -14.28 -8.18
N ARG A 58 1.13 -14.56 -8.67
CA ARG A 58 2.18 -15.11 -7.84
C ARG A 58 2.83 -13.99 -7.05
N ARG A 59 3.31 -14.33 -5.85
CA ARG A 59 3.99 -13.37 -4.99
C ARG A 59 5.16 -12.67 -5.70
N ALA A 60 5.95 -13.43 -6.47
CA ALA A 60 7.10 -12.86 -7.16
C ALA A 60 6.70 -11.77 -8.16
N GLU A 61 5.57 -11.94 -8.83
CA GLU A 61 5.07 -10.95 -9.78
C GLU A 61 4.65 -9.66 -9.07
N ILE A 62 4.03 -9.80 -7.91
CA ILE A 62 3.61 -8.65 -7.11
C ILE A 62 4.84 -7.90 -6.60
N GLU A 63 5.84 -8.62 -6.12
CA GLU A 63 7.07 -8.00 -5.62
C GLU A 63 7.85 -7.32 -6.73
N GLU A 64 7.83 -7.89 -7.93
CA GLU A 64 8.42 -7.23 -9.09
C GLU A 64 7.69 -5.92 -9.42
N GLY A 65 6.37 -5.93 -9.34
CA GLY A 65 5.57 -4.71 -9.52
C GLY A 65 5.90 -3.63 -8.50
N LEU A 66 6.15 -4.01 -7.25
CA LEU A 66 6.57 -3.08 -6.22
C LEU A 66 7.93 -2.46 -6.54
N CYS A 67 8.87 -3.26 -7.04
CA CYS A 67 10.16 -2.75 -7.49
C CYS A 67 9.99 -1.76 -8.64
N ASP A 68 9.10 -2.05 -9.58
CA ASP A 68 8.83 -1.17 -10.71
C ASP A 68 8.24 0.17 -10.26
N LEU A 69 7.52 0.18 -9.13
CA LEU A 69 7.00 1.42 -8.54
C LEU A 69 8.05 2.18 -7.73
N GLY A 70 9.28 1.70 -7.70
CA GLY A 70 10.35 2.36 -6.97
C GLY A 70 10.45 1.95 -5.51
N CYS A 71 9.86 0.82 -5.14
CA CYS A 71 9.97 0.31 -3.78
C CYS A 71 11.17 -0.62 -3.63
N ARG A 72 11.71 -0.67 -2.42
CA ARG A 72 12.77 -1.63 -2.09
C ARG A 72 12.33 -2.47 -0.89
N PRO A 73 12.76 -3.74 -0.81
CA PRO A 73 12.42 -4.56 0.34
C PRO A 73 13.13 -4.08 1.61
N VAL A 74 12.47 -4.27 2.73
CA VAL A 74 12.97 -3.89 4.05
C VAL A 74 12.85 -5.10 4.96
N PRO A 75 13.88 -5.44 5.76
CA PRO A 75 13.71 -6.50 6.74
C PRO A 75 12.58 -6.16 7.71
N GLU A 76 11.76 -7.15 8.06
CA GLU A 76 10.59 -6.90 8.91
C GLU A 76 10.97 -6.25 10.23
N ARG A 77 12.13 -6.62 10.81
CA ARG A 77 12.60 -6.05 12.06
C ARG A 77 12.94 -4.55 11.96
N ARG A 78 13.01 -4.01 10.75
CA ARG A 78 13.33 -2.60 10.50
C ARG A 78 12.14 -1.82 9.95
N VAL A 79 10.96 -2.38 10.09
CA VAL A 79 9.74 -1.74 9.61
C VAL A 79 9.56 -0.37 10.27
N ARG A 80 9.07 0.61 9.48
CA ARG A 80 8.84 1.98 9.92
C ARG A 80 7.48 2.48 9.47
N THR A 81 7.02 3.52 10.12
CA THR A 81 5.85 4.29 9.66
C THR A 81 6.05 4.69 8.20
N GLY A 82 5.01 4.49 7.41
CA GLY A 82 5.01 4.80 5.98
C GLY A 82 5.40 3.63 5.11
N ASP A 83 5.90 2.54 5.68
CA ASP A 83 6.23 1.37 4.87
C ASP A 83 4.97 0.66 4.38
N LEU A 84 5.11 -0.02 3.25
CA LEU A 84 4.08 -0.87 2.69
C LEU A 84 4.28 -2.30 3.19
N VAL A 85 3.19 -2.95 3.56
CA VAL A 85 3.24 -4.35 4.00
C VAL A 85 2.45 -5.18 3.01
N LEU A 86 3.09 -6.22 2.46
CA LEU A 86 2.43 -7.20 1.62
C LEU A 86 1.99 -8.35 2.50
N CYS A 87 0.69 -8.63 2.50
CA CYS A 87 0.07 -9.64 3.34
C CYS A 87 -0.63 -10.69 2.49
N ARG A 88 -0.82 -11.88 3.08
CA ARG A 88 -1.66 -12.92 2.48
C ARG A 88 -3.01 -12.90 3.17
N VAL A 89 -4.08 -12.68 2.40
CA VAL A 89 -5.44 -12.61 2.94
C VAL A 89 -6.30 -13.80 2.53
N GLY A 90 -5.77 -14.68 1.65
CA GLY A 90 -6.46 -15.89 1.21
C GLY A 90 -5.52 -16.73 0.36
N PRO A 91 -5.94 -17.94 -0.10
CA PRO A 91 -5.05 -18.89 -0.77
C PRO A 91 -4.33 -18.33 -1.99
N ALA A 92 -4.86 -17.53 -2.79
CA ALA A 92 -4.18 -16.91 -3.93
C ALA A 92 -4.48 -15.41 -3.95
N GLN A 93 -4.61 -14.82 -2.76
CA GLN A 93 -5.02 -13.44 -2.62
C GLN A 93 -4.08 -12.70 -1.70
N PHE A 94 -3.54 -11.59 -2.19
CA PHE A 94 -2.61 -10.74 -1.48
C PHE A 94 -3.23 -9.38 -1.23
N HIS A 95 -2.62 -8.62 -0.31
CA HIS A 95 -3.14 -7.33 0.08
C HIS A 95 -1.99 -6.42 0.47
N LEU A 96 -2.14 -5.13 0.21
CA LEU A 96 -1.17 -4.11 0.60
C LEU A 96 -1.78 -3.21 1.66
N ALA A 97 -0.99 -2.84 2.65
CA ALA A 97 -1.37 -1.88 3.67
C ALA A 97 -0.25 -0.87 3.85
N VAL A 98 -0.60 0.35 4.22
CA VAL A 98 0.36 1.42 4.52
C VAL A 98 0.40 1.63 6.02
N LEU A 99 1.57 1.50 6.63
CA LEU A 99 1.73 1.69 8.08
C LEU A 99 1.68 3.17 8.44
N THR A 100 0.95 3.51 9.50
CA THR A 100 0.72 4.89 9.90
C THR A 100 1.28 5.24 11.27
N GLY A 101 2.05 4.35 11.87
CA GLY A 101 2.60 4.56 13.20
C GLY A 101 1.76 3.95 14.31
N THR A 102 0.46 4.20 14.32
CA THR A 102 -0.46 3.61 15.29
C THR A 102 -1.31 2.50 14.69
N GLY A 103 -1.35 2.41 13.37
CA GLY A 103 -2.18 1.45 12.68
C GLY A 103 -1.75 1.27 11.23
N PHE A 104 -2.72 0.94 10.40
CA PHE A 104 -2.47 0.78 8.98
C PHE A 104 -3.69 1.22 8.17
N VAL A 105 -3.44 1.79 6.99
CA VAL A 105 -4.48 2.18 6.04
C VAL A 105 -4.52 1.15 4.93
N HIS A 106 -5.72 0.70 4.58
CA HIS A 106 -5.90 -0.23 3.48
C HIS A 106 -7.27 -0.04 2.82
N ALA A 107 -7.38 -0.50 1.58
CA ALA A 107 -8.66 -0.50 0.87
C ALA A 107 -9.43 -1.77 1.25
N ASP A 108 -10.54 -1.61 1.94
CA ASP A 108 -11.35 -2.71 2.45
C ASP A 108 -12.49 -3.00 1.49
N ALA A 109 -12.41 -4.13 0.79
CA ALA A 109 -13.43 -4.51 -0.19
C ALA A 109 -14.77 -4.83 0.48
N GLY A 110 -14.74 -5.37 1.70
CA GLY A 110 -15.97 -5.69 2.45
C GLY A 110 -16.72 -4.44 2.87
N LEU A 111 -16.01 -3.42 3.36
CA LEU A 111 -16.59 -2.15 3.74
C LEU A 111 -16.76 -1.20 2.56
N ARG A 112 -16.11 -1.51 1.44
CA ARG A 112 -16.12 -0.69 0.22
C ARG A 112 -15.51 0.71 0.42
N LEU A 113 -14.55 0.79 1.33
CA LEU A 113 -13.90 2.06 1.68
C LEU A 113 -12.44 1.82 2.00
N VAL A 114 -11.63 2.86 1.80
CA VAL A 114 -10.31 2.94 2.40
C VAL A 114 -10.51 3.27 3.88
N VAL A 115 -9.88 2.51 4.75
CA VAL A 115 -10.03 2.66 6.21
C VAL A 115 -8.68 2.62 6.89
N GLU A 116 -8.63 3.17 8.10
CA GLU A 116 -7.48 2.97 8.99
C GLU A 116 -7.90 2.06 10.14
N ARG A 117 -7.06 1.08 10.45
CA ARG A 117 -7.30 0.12 11.53
C ARG A 117 -6.09 0.09 12.46
N PRO A 118 -6.30 -0.22 13.76
CA PRO A 118 -5.19 -0.34 14.68
C PRO A 118 -4.35 -1.60 14.42
N LEU A 119 -3.07 -1.55 14.78
CA LEU A 119 -2.21 -2.72 14.77
C LEU A 119 -2.63 -3.66 15.89
N PRO A 120 -2.32 -4.98 15.79
CA PRO A 120 -1.54 -5.61 14.76
C PRO A 120 -2.34 -5.90 13.49
N LEU A 121 -1.60 -6.15 12.39
CA LEU A 121 -2.22 -6.60 11.15
C LEU A 121 -2.86 -7.98 11.37
N PRO A 122 -4.10 -8.19 10.89
CA PRO A 122 -4.79 -9.46 11.11
C PRO A 122 -4.39 -10.56 10.13
N TRP A 123 -3.45 -10.29 9.24
CA TRP A 123 -3.02 -11.22 8.20
C TRP A 123 -1.54 -11.52 8.30
N PRO A 124 -1.09 -12.70 7.85
CA PRO A 124 0.34 -12.98 7.79
C PRO A 124 1.08 -11.98 6.91
N ILE A 125 2.19 -11.47 7.42
CA ILE A 125 3.05 -10.55 6.69
C ILE A 125 4.01 -11.37 5.85
N LEU A 126 4.07 -11.10 4.54
CA LEU A 126 4.98 -11.77 3.63
C LEU A 126 6.25 -10.97 3.40
N SER A 127 6.12 -9.65 3.24
CA SER A 127 7.27 -8.79 3.01
C SER A 127 6.91 -7.35 3.34
N VAL A 128 7.94 -6.54 3.59
CA VAL A 128 7.80 -5.11 3.89
C VAL A 128 8.59 -4.34 2.85
N TRP A 129 8.02 -3.23 2.40
CA TRP A 129 8.55 -2.44 1.30
C TRP A 129 8.57 -0.96 1.65
N ARG A 130 9.58 -0.27 1.16
CA ARG A 130 9.72 1.16 1.39
C ARG A 130 9.87 1.86 0.05
N VAL A 131 9.09 2.93 -0.14
CA VAL A 131 9.18 3.73 -1.37
C VAL A 131 10.55 4.40 -1.40
N ALA A 132 11.23 4.30 -2.55
CA ALA A 132 12.55 4.88 -2.69
C ALA A 132 12.49 6.40 -2.49
N ASP A 133 13.56 6.93 -1.92
CA ASP A 133 13.69 8.37 -1.74
C ASP A 133 13.76 9.04 -3.11
N ASP A 134 13.05 10.15 -3.26
CA ASP A 134 13.03 10.92 -4.51
C ASP A 134 14.07 12.03 -4.50
N GLY A 135 15.13 11.86 -3.71
CA GLY A 135 16.22 12.82 -3.58
C GLY A 135 16.20 13.60 -2.30
N GLY A 136 15.17 13.45 -1.48
CA GLY A 136 15.12 14.03 -0.16
C GLY A 136 15.78 13.12 0.86
N ALA A 137 16.22 13.68 1.96
CA ALA A 137 16.77 12.90 3.08
C ALA A 137 15.65 12.10 3.73
N ASP A 138 15.97 10.90 4.08
CA ASP A 138 15.01 10.00 4.70
C ASP A 138 15.26 9.92 6.21
#